data_2f761d1c91d88daf276cf2a33f8ff288
#
_entry.id   2f761d1c91d88daf276cf2a33f8ff288
#
_cell.length_a   1.000
_cell.length_b   1.000
_cell.length_c   1.000
_cell.angle_alpha   90.00
_cell.angle_beta   90.00
_cell.angle_gamma   90.00
#
_symmetry.space_group_name_H-M   'P 1'
#
loop_
_entity.id
_entity.type
_entity.pdbx_description
1 polymer ?
#
loop_
_entity_poly.entity_id
_entity_poly.type
_entity_poly.pdbx_seq_one_letter_code
_entity_poly.pdbx_strand_id
1 'polypeptide(L)'
;PTLLAWKDEFQPPVSAEPPGASWTVHRWQPRALTLAVTAAVPTRLVLHQYDYPGWQAWLDERLMLTVGANPQGLMQLWVPAGSHSLTLRLTVRWPERAGNALSLLGWLGWLLLLCRHRAYRPVR
;
A
#
# COMPACT_ATOMS: atom_id res chain seq x y z
N PRO A 1 -26.16 -2.89 22.35
CA PRO A 1 -25.54 -2.82 21.05
C PRO A 1 -25.12 -4.20 20.59
N THR A 2 -25.72 -4.59 19.52
CA THR A 2 -25.42 -5.85 18.89
C THR A 2 -24.24 -5.68 17.93
N LEU A 3 -23.53 -6.73 17.64
CA LEU A 3 -22.46 -6.76 16.63
C LEU A 3 -22.94 -6.27 15.25
N LEU A 4 -24.24 -6.30 15.01
CA LEU A 4 -24.89 -5.81 13.79
C LEU A 4 -24.94 -4.27 13.73
N ALA A 5 -25.14 -3.59 14.86
CA ALA A 5 -25.17 -2.13 14.91
C ALA A 5 -23.79 -1.52 14.58
N TRP A 6 -22.74 -2.19 14.91
CA TRP A 6 -21.38 -1.80 14.64
C TRP A 6 -21.03 -1.98 13.16
N LYS A 7 -21.61 -2.98 12.50
CA LYS A 7 -21.45 -3.14 11.06
C LYS A 7 -22.13 -2.03 10.26
N ASP A 8 -23.25 -1.52 10.77
CA ASP A 8 -23.98 -0.46 10.09
C ASP A 8 -23.28 0.91 10.19
N GLU A 9 -22.41 1.09 11.18
CA GLU A 9 -21.57 2.28 11.32
C GLU A 9 -20.29 2.19 10.48
N PHE A 10 -19.99 1.05 9.90
CA PHE A 10 -18.79 0.87 9.10
C PHE A 10 -18.95 1.63 7.78
N GLN A 11 -18.25 2.74 7.65
CA GLN A 11 -18.22 3.47 6.39
C GLN A 11 -17.62 2.60 5.29
N PRO A 12 -18.19 2.62 4.08
CA PRO A 12 -17.58 1.88 2.99
C PRO A 12 -16.14 2.35 2.80
N PRO A 13 -15.20 1.43 2.48
CA PRO A 13 -13.80 1.79 2.35
C PRO A 13 -13.49 2.64 1.12
N VAL A 14 -14.49 2.98 0.33
CA VAL A 14 -14.36 3.76 -0.90
C VAL A 14 -15.48 4.77 -0.98
N SER A 15 -15.18 5.97 -1.42
CA SER A 15 -16.19 6.98 -1.79
C SER A 15 -15.85 7.56 -3.16
N ALA A 16 -16.85 8.10 -3.85
CA ALA A 16 -16.70 8.62 -5.21
C ALA A 16 -17.27 10.04 -5.32
N GLU A 17 -16.57 10.87 -6.08
CA GLU A 17 -17.00 12.23 -6.41
C GLU A 17 -16.81 12.50 -7.93
N PRO A 18 -17.87 12.82 -8.66
CA PRO A 18 -19.27 12.95 -8.24
C PRO A 18 -19.90 11.60 -7.89
N PRO A 19 -20.98 11.59 -7.09
CA PRO A 19 -21.69 10.34 -6.80
C PRO A 19 -22.29 9.73 -8.05
N GLY A 20 -22.47 8.43 -8.08
CA GLY A 20 -23.02 7.71 -9.23
C GLY A 20 -22.12 6.59 -9.76
N ALA A 21 -20.85 6.56 -9.35
CA ALA A 21 -20.01 5.44 -9.66
C ALA A 21 -20.35 4.23 -8.79
N SER A 22 -20.24 3.04 -9.35
CA SER A 22 -20.37 1.80 -8.61
C SER A 22 -19.02 1.08 -8.54
N TRP A 23 -18.79 0.37 -7.46
CA TRP A 23 -17.56 -0.39 -7.29
C TRP A 23 -17.82 -1.67 -6.54
N THR A 24 -16.96 -2.67 -6.79
CA THR A 24 -16.94 -3.93 -6.08
C THR A 24 -15.54 -4.17 -5.57
N VAL A 25 -15.38 -4.38 -4.28
CA VAL A 25 -14.09 -4.65 -3.66
C VAL A 25 -13.82 -6.15 -3.75
N HIS A 26 -12.80 -6.55 -4.50
CA HIS A 26 -12.39 -7.95 -4.63
C HIS A 26 -11.33 -8.32 -3.59
N ARG A 27 -10.48 -7.38 -3.21
CA ARG A 27 -9.43 -7.60 -2.23
C ARG A 27 -9.16 -6.31 -1.48
N TRP A 28 -9.11 -6.42 -0.17
CA TRP A 28 -8.73 -5.30 0.70
C TRP A 28 -7.77 -5.81 1.75
N GLN A 29 -6.49 -5.72 1.45
CA GLN A 29 -5.39 -6.14 2.32
C GLN A 29 -4.51 -4.93 2.65
N PRO A 30 -3.70 -4.96 3.72
CA PRO A 30 -2.87 -3.82 4.10
C PRO A 30 -1.92 -3.33 3.00
N ARG A 31 -1.52 -4.20 2.08
CA ARG A 31 -0.55 -3.87 1.02
C ARG A 31 -1.08 -4.09 -0.39
N ALA A 32 -2.31 -4.52 -0.54
CA ALA A 32 -2.89 -4.80 -1.86
C ALA A 32 -4.40 -4.57 -1.85
N LEU A 33 -4.87 -3.77 -2.78
CA LEU A 33 -6.28 -3.47 -2.98
C LEU A 33 -6.65 -3.78 -4.42
N THR A 34 -7.77 -4.44 -4.64
CA THR A 34 -8.29 -4.72 -5.98
C THR A 34 -9.78 -4.40 -6.01
N LEU A 35 -10.17 -3.56 -6.95
CA LEU A 35 -11.53 -3.06 -7.09
C LEU A 35 -11.97 -3.12 -8.55
N ALA A 36 -13.24 -3.42 -8.78
CA ALA A 36 -13.87 -3.17 -10.07
C ALA A 36 -14.72 -1.90 -9.94
N VAL A 37 -14.52 -0.95 -10.84
CA VAL A 37 -15.16 0.36 -10.80
C VAL A 37 -15.89 0.61 -12.12
N THR A 38 -17.14 1.07 -12.02
CA THR A 38 -17.92 1.51 -13.17
C THR A 38 -18.40 2.93 -12.94
N ALA A 39 -18.05 3.83 -13.85
CA ALA A 39 -18.43 5.24 -13.75
C ALA A 39 -18.92 5.76 -15.12
N ALA A 40 -20.00 6.52 -15.12
CA ALA A 40 -20.54 7.15 -16.33
C ALA A 40 -19.71 8.37 -16.76
N VAL A 41 -19.02 9.01 -15.82
CA VAL A 41 -18.18 10.20 -16.05
C VAL A 41 -16.85 9.99 -15.31
N PRO A 42 -15.78 10.73 -15.69
CA PRO A 42 -14.54 10.68 -14.94
C PRO A 42 -14.81 10.98 -13.45
N THR A 43 -14.33 10.13 -12.57
CA THR A 43 -14.68 10.13 -11.15
C THR A 43 -13.43 10.10 -10.30
N ARG A 44 -13.43 10.92 -9.26
CA ARG A 44 -12.40 10.86 -8.23
C ARG A 44 -12.80 9.84 -7.18
N LEU A 45 -12.01 8.81 -7.01
CA LEU A 45 -12.20 7.83 -5.95
C LEU A 45 -11.34 8.21 -4.76
N VAL A 46 -11.95 8.21 -3.58
CA VAL A 46 -11.25 8.36 -2.31
C VAL A 46 -11.29 7.02 -1.60
N LEU A 47 -10.13 6.44 -1.38
CA LEU A 47 -9.98 5.18 -0.66
C LEU A 47 -9.72 5.49 0.81
N HIS A 48 -10.45 4.83 1.70
CA HIS A 48 -10.28 5.03 3.14
C HIS A 48 -9.03 4.27 3.64
N GLN A 49 -7.91 4.60 3.03
CA GLN A 49 -6.59 4.10 3.32
C GLN A 49 -5.63 5.28 3.27
N TYR A 50 -4.75 5.40 4.25
CA TYR A 50 -3.78 6.50 4.26
C TYR A 50 -2.81 6.40 3.10
N ASP A 51 -2.47 7.55 2.54
CA ASP A 51 -1.50 7.64 1.45
C ASP A 51 -0.08 7.53 2.00
N TYR A 52 0.36 6.30 2.23
CA TYR A 52 1.77 6.05 2.53
C TYR A 52 2.59 6.10 1.24
N PRO A 53 3.79 6.63 1.31
CA PRO A 53 4.69 6.58 0.17
C PRO A 53 4.97 5.13 -0.28
N GLY A 54 4.89 4.89 -1.57
CA GLY A 54 5.10 3.55 -2.15
C GLY A 54 3.86 2.89 -2.72
N TRP A 55 2.68 3.49 -2.53
CA TRP A 55 1.47 3.01 -3.18
C TRP A 55 1.54 3.28 -4.69
N GLN A 56 1.25 2.25 -5.47
CA GLN A 56 1.14 2.34 -6.92
C GLN A 56 -0.22 1.82 -7.35
N ALA A 57 -0.82 2.47 -8.33
CA ALA A 57 -2.13 2.13 -8.84
C ALA A 57 -2.07 1.85 -10.34
N TRP A 58 -2.73 0.79 -10.78
CA TRP A 58 -2.86 0.43 -12.18
C TRP A 58 -4.31 0.30 -12.56
N LEU A 59 -4.67 0.90 -13.67
CA LEU A 59 -5.99 0.79 -14.29
C LEU A 59 -5.91 -0.28 -15.38
N ASP A 60 -6.81 -1.28 -15.30
CA ASP A 60 -6.88 -2.39 -16.26
C ASP A 60 -5.53 -3.11 -16.44
N GLU A 61 -4.70 -3.13 -15.39
CA GLU A 61 -3.38 -3.76 -15.34
C GLU A 61 -2.35 -3.16 -16.33
N ARG A 62 -2.68 -2.06 -16.99
CA ARG A 62 -1.83 -1.45 -18.03
C ARG A 62 -1.42 -0.03 -17.74
N LEU A 63 -2.37 0.81 -17.32
CA LEU A 63 -2.14 2.24 -17.13
C LEU A 63 -1.84 2.54 -15.66
N MET A 64 -0.65 3.09 -15.42
CA MET A 64 -0.30 3.55 -14.06
C MET A 64 -0.99 4.88 -13.79
N LEU A 65 -1.71 4.94 -12.67
CA LEU A 65 -2.37 6.15 -12.21
C LEU A 65 -1.55 6.82 -11.11
N THR A 66 -1.66 8.14 -11.06
CA THR A 66 -1.05 8.91 -9.98
C THR A 66 -1.92 8.83 -8.74
N VAL A 67 -1.35 8.37 -7.64
CA VAL A 67 -2.01 8.34 -6.34
C VAL A 67 -1.68 9.63 -5.61
N GLY A 68 -2.73 10.38 -5.25
CA GLY A 68 -2.58 11.59 -4.45
C GLY A 68 -3.20 11.42 -3.07
N ALA A 69 -3.00 12.42 -2.21
CA ALA A 69 -3.64 12.47 -0.91
C ALA A 69 -4.70 13.57 -0.88
N ASN A 70 -5.84 13.29 -0.26
CA ASN A 70 -6.85 14.32 0.03
C ASN A 70 -6.44 15.12 1.29
N PRO A 71 -7.19 16.17 1.68
CA PRO A 71 -6.84 16.95 2.88
C PRO A 71 -6.79 16.15 4.18
N GLN A 72 -7.46 14.99 4.25
CA GLN A 72 -7.42 14.10 5.40
C GLN A 72 -6.26 13.07 5.34
N GLY A 73 -5.46 13.08 4.28
CA GLY A 73 -4.37 12.14 4.11
C GLY A 73 -4.77 10.79 3.52
N LEU A 74 -6.00 10.65 3.05
CA LEU A 74 -6.49 9.43 2.41
C LEU A 74 -6.09 9.41 0.93
N MET A 75 -5.91 8.22 0.37
CA MET A 75 -5.58 8.07 -1.05
C MET A 75 -6.74 8.52 -1.93
N GLN A 76 -6.43 9.27 -2.97
CA GLN A 76 -7.38 9.63 -4.01
C GLN A 76 -6.78 9.41 -5.39
N LEU A 77 -7.63 9.01 -6.34
CA LEU A 77 -7.26 8.82 -7.73
C LEU A 77 -8.39 9.22 -8.66
N TRP A 78 -8.01 9.60 -9.88
CA TRP A 78 -8.95 9.86 -10.95
C TRP A 78 -9.11 8.61 -11.79
N VAL A 79 -10.35 8.16 -11.95
CA VAL A 79 -10.71 7.02 -12.79
C VAL A 79 -11.51 7.55 -13.99
N PRO A 80 -11.11 7.23 -15.22
CA PRO A 80 -11.88 7.65 -16.39
C PRO A 80 -13.24 6.95 -16.45
N ALA A 81 -14.15 7.51 -17.26
CA ALA A 81 -15.46 6.91 -17.48
C ALA A 81 -15.34 5.50 -18.05
N GLY A 82 -16.28 4.63 -17.71
CA GLY A 82 -16.34 3.25 -18.18
C GLY A 82 -16.17 2.24 -17.05
N SER A 83 -16.06 0.97 -17.41
CA SER A 83 -15.82 -0.12 -16.48
C SER A 83 -14.34 -0.46 -16.46
N HIS A 84 -13.74 -0.39 -15.29
CA HIS A 84 -12.30 -0.57 -15.14
C HIS A 84 -11.97 -1.45 -13.94
N SER A 85 -10.85 -2.15 -14.03
CA SER A 85 -10.26 -2.86 -12.92
C SER A 85 -9.15 -2.00 -12.32
N LEU A 86 -9.23 -1.73 -11.05
CA LEU A 86 -8.26 -0.91 -10.33
C LEU A 86 -7.47 -1.79 -9.36
N THR A 87 -6.15 -1.79 -9.52
CA THR A 87 -5.24 -2.55 -8.66
C THR A 87 -4.26 -1.58 -8.02
N LEU A 88 -4.17 -1.64 -6.68
CA LEU A 88 -3.20 -0.86 -5.93
C LEU A 88 -2.30 -1.80 -5.14
N ARG A 89 -1.02 -1.50 -5.14
CA ARG A 89 -0.02 -2.25 -4.35
C ARG A 89 0.92 -1.30 -3.64
N LEU A 90 1.22 -1.63 -2.40
CA LEU A 90 2.25 -0.94 -1.65
C LEU A 90 3.59 -1.62 -1.92
N THR A 91 4.47 -0.94 -2.62
CA THR A 91 5.80 -1.46 -2.93
C THR A 91 6.78 -1.11 -1.82
N VAL A 92 7.71 -2.04 -1.54
CA VAL A 92 8.77 -1.80 -0.57
C VAL A 92 9.73 -0.75 -1.13
N ARG A 93 9.94 0.31 -0.37
CA ARG A 93 10.81 1.39 -0.77
C ARG A 93 12.28 1.07 -0.59
N TRP A 94 13.09 1.71 -1.40
CA TRP A 94 14.54 1.68 -1.31
C TRP A 94 15.09 1.86 0.12
N PRO A 95 14.60 2.84 0.95
CA PRO A 95 15.11 3.00 2.31
C PRO A 95 14.93 1.77 3.20
N GLU A 96 13.80 1.05 3.07
CA GLU A 96 13.57 -0.18 3.83
C GLU A 96 14.56 -1.27 3.42
N ARG A 97 14.82 -1.41 2.13
CA ARG A 97 15.79 -2.36 1.60
C ARG A 97 17.21 -2.01 2.04
N ALA A 98 17.55 -0.73 2.01
CA ALA A 98 18.85 -0.25 2.47
C ALA A 98 19.04 -0.52 3.97
N GLY A 99 18.01 -0.27 4.78
CA GLY A 99 18.05 -0.57 6.21
C GLY A 99 18.28 -2.04 6.50
N ASN A 100 17.56 -2.93 5.80
CA ASN A 100 17.73 -4.38 5.95
C ASN A 100 19.12 -4.84 5.53
N ALA A 101 19.66 -4.30 4.44
CA ALA A 101 20.99 -4.61 3.98
C ALA A 101 22.07 -4.16 4.98
N LEU A 102 21.93 -2.97 5.54
CA LEU A 102 22.84 -2.45 6.55
C LEU A 102 22.82 -3.30 7.83
N SER A 103 21.63 -3.75 8.25
CA SER A 103 21.51 -4.63 9.41
C SER A 103 22.21 -5.97 9.20
N LEU A 104 22.06 -6.57 8.01
CA LEU A 104 22.74 -7.81 7.67
C LEU A 104 24.27 -7.64 7.66
N LEU A 105 24.76 -6.55 7.08
CA LEU A 105 26.19 -6.23 7.06
C LEU A 105 26.74 -6.03 8.47
N GLY A 106 25.99 -5.37 9.34
CA GLY A 106 26.36 -5.19 10.75
C GLY A 106 26.50 -6.52 11.48
N TRP A 107 25.54 -7.42 11.32
CA TRP A 107 25.58 -8.76 11.91
C TRP A 107 26.77 -9.59 11.39
N LEU A 108 26.99 -9.59 10.07
CA LEU A 108 28.11 -10.29 9.45
C LEU A 108 29.45 -9.75 9.95
N GLY A 109 29.59 -8.43 10.02
CA GLY A 109 30.79 -7.79 10.55
C GLY A 109 31.07 -8.18 11.99
N TRP A 110 30.04 -8.22 12.82
CA TRP A 110 30.17 -8.60 14.22
C TRP A 110 30.57 -10.06 14.38
N LEU A 111 29.95 -10.95 13.60
CA LEU A 111 30.31 -12.38 13.58
C LEU A 111 31.75 -12.59 13.14
N LEU A 112 32.20 -11.87 12.12
CA LEU A 112 33.59 -11.93 11.66
C LEU A 112 34.57 -11.47 12.74
N LEU A 113 34.23 -10.40 13.46
CA LEU A 113 35.04 -9.93 14.59
C LEU A 113 35.14 -10.95 15.70
N LEU A 114 34.03 -11.60 16.05
CA LEU A 114 34.02 -12.65 17.06
C LEU A 114 34.86 -13.86 16.63
N CYS A 115 34.73 -14.29 15.37
CA CYS A 115 35.54 -15.38 14.82
C CYS A 115 37.02 -15.02 14.82
N ARG A 116 37.36 -13.79 14.45
CA ARG A 116 38.72 -13.31 14.46
C ARG A 116 39.29 -13.23 15.86
N HIS A 117 38.51 -12.78 16.81
CA HIS A 117 38.92 -12.71 18.22
C HIS A 117 39.15 -14.10 18.82
N ARG A 118 38.33 -15.08 18.45
CA ARG A 118 38.53 -16.48 18.88
C ARG A 118 39.74 -17.13 18.21
N ALA A 119 40.03 -16.78 16.95
CA ALA A 119 41.18 -17.29 16.23
C ALA A 119 42.49 -16.69 16.73
N TYR A 120 42.44 -15.47 17.26
CA TYR A 120 43.62 -14.76 17.78
C TYR A 120 43.74 -15.00 19.28
N ARG A 121 44.20 -16.18 19.66
CA ARG A 121 44.60 -16.45 21.06
C ARG A 121 46.10 -16.22 21.17
N PRO A 122 46.53 -15.42 22.14
CA PRO A 122 47.97 -15.31 22.39
C PRO A 122 48.53 -16.67 22.80
N VAL A 123 49.51 -17.08 22.08
CA VAL A 123 50.24 -18.30 22.43
C VAL A 123 51.15 -17.97 23.60
N ARG A 124 50.97 -18.72 24.65
CA ARG A 124 51.90 -18.67 25.80
C ARG A 124 52.96 -19.74 25.65
#